data_4639826d237369f3c9ad8d12c18ac135
#
_entry.id   4639826d237369f3c9ad8d12c18ac135
#
_cell.length_a   1.000
_cell.length_b   1.000
_cell.length_c   1.000
_cell.angle_alpha   90.00
_cell.angle_beta   90.00
_cell.angle_gamma   90.00
#
_symmetry.space_group_name_H-M   'P 1'
#
loop_
_entity.id
_entity.type
_entity.pdbx_description
1 polymer ?
#
loop_
_entity_poly.entity_id
_entity_poly.type
_entity_poly.pdbx_seq_one_letter_code
_entity_poly.pdbx_strand_id
1 'polypeptide(L)'
;MSICPLDIRDLPNVYRFRTDALGLDSARTLTRGNPLGAMGFLSYFNPARHVYSAVADGNEIALLGGVIHTRNENFAKLHYIAPSSHLDHPELPALIENLSAQACEWGAFHVLAEVDETSDAFPSLRKAGFSVYAWQRMWDVSNITGTASGADWTRVKSIHLPAVQSLYQQIVPPLLQPIEPAPENPNGWMCNEGVKCHVSVTSGVYGIVLTPLIHPEATHVGPKLANFVNSLQDIRTRPVYLCVRSYQAWLEPVLEDLGAHGAQRQAVMVKHLARLLKTEQAVRATQPTGVTIQPSRIDPLESKTRKLS
;
A
#
# COMPACT_ATOMS: atom_id res chain seq x y z
N MET A 1 12.58 23.17 16.64
CA MET A 1 12.40 22.76 15.26
C MET A 1 10.95 22.88 14.86
N SER A 2 10.66 23.45 13.69
CA SER A 2 9.30 23.51 13.15
C SER A 2 9.21 22.57 11.94
N ILE A 3 8.19 21.70 11.93
CA ILE A 3 7.84 20.92 10.75
C ILE A 3 6.65 21.62 10.11
N CYS A 4 6.82 22.07 8.88
CA CYS A 4 5.82 22.84 8.15
C CYS A 4 5.44 22.13 6.84
N PRO A 5 4.21 22.32 6.35
CA PRO A 5 3.86 21.94 4.99
C PRO A 5 4.81 22.58 3.99
N LEU A 6 5.16 21.84 2.94
CA LEU A 6 6.00 22.38 1.86
C LEU A 6 5.30 23.58 1.20
N ASP A 7 5.98 24.73 1.17
CA ASP A 7 5.48 25.98 0.57
C ASP A 7 6.36 26.39 -0.63
N ILE A 8 5.91 27.39 -1.38
CA ILE A 8 6.63 27.98 -2.53
C ILE A 8 8.03 28.46 -2.12
N ARG A 9 8.20 28.86 -0.88
CA ARG A 9 9.50 29.28 -0.32
C ARG A 9 10.53 28.15 -0.24
N ASP A 10 10.07 26.91 -0.21
CA ASP A 10 10.90 25.70 -0.12
C ASP A 10 11.33 25.16 -1.50
N LEU A 11 10.84 25.76 -2.58
CA LEU A 11 11.21 25.36 -3.95
C LEU A 11 12.73 25.31 -4.20
N PRO A 12 13.56 26.23 -3.64
CA PRO A 12 15.01 26.10 -3.76
C PRO A 12 15.55 24.81 -3.15
N ASN A 13 15.02 24.37 -1.99
CA ASN A 13 15.39 23.10 -1.35
C ASN A 13 14.93 21.90 -2.19
N VAL A 14 13.71 21.93 -2.72
CA VAL A 14 13.19 20.90 -3.62
C VAL A 14 14.08 20.78 -4.86
N TYR A 15 14.46 21.91 -5.47
CA TYR A 15 15.35 21.91 -6.63
C TYR A 15 16.74 21.38 -6.28
N ARG A 16 17.29 21.77 -5.14
CA ARG A 16 18.58 21.33 -4.64
C ARG A 16 18.63 19.82 -4.44
N PHE A 17 17.56 19.24 -3.84
CA PHE A 17 17.50 17.81 -3.52
C PHE A 17 16.83 16.95 -4.60
N ARG A 18 16.50 17.52 -5.75
CA ARG A 18 15.81 16.79 -6.83
C ARG A 18 16.50 15.51 -7.31
N THR A 19 17.82 15.45 -7.19
CA THR A 19 18.63 14.26 -7.55
C THR A 19 19.05 13.43 -6.34
N ASP A 20 18.83 13.95 -5.13
CA ASP A 20 19.20 13.33 -3.86
C ASP A 20 17.93 13.04 -3.04
N ALA A 21 16.97 12.36 -3.66
CA ALA A 21 15.74 11.93 -3.02
C ALA A 21 15.62 10.40 -3.06
N LEU A 22 15.43 9.79 -1.90
CA LEU A 22 15.13 8.37 -1.78
C LEU A 22 13.62 8.14 -2.00
N GLY A 23 13.27 7.39 -3.03
CA GLY A 23 11.89 6.90 -3.24
C GLY A 23 11.59 5.71 -2.35
N LEU A 24 10.44 5.74 -1.68
CA LEU A 24 10.00 4.70 -0.73
C LEU A 24 8.77 3.92 -1.24
N ASP A 25 8.46 4.05 -2.54
CA ASP A 25 7.48 3.26 -3.30
C ASP A 25 8.16 2.83 -4.60
N SER A 26 8.68 1.61 -4.61
CA SER A 26 9.50 1.08 -5.71
C SER A 26 8.74 1.03 -7.04
N ALA A 27 7.48 0.59 -7.02
CA ALA A 27 6.66 0.53 -8.22
C ALA A 27 6.49 1.93 -8.83
N ARG A 28 6.30 2.94 -8.00
CA ARG A 28 6.16 4.32 -8.44
C ARG A 28 7.48 4.90 -8.93
N THR A 29 8.57 4.65 -8.23
CA THR A 29 9.92 5.09 -8.62
C THR A 29 10.32 4.51 -9.97
N LEU A 30 10.11 3.22 -10.18
CA LEU A 30 10.42 2.55 -11.44
C LEU A 30 9.53 2.99 -12.61
N THR A 31 8.28 3.36 -12.35
CA THR A 31 7.34 3.75 -13.42
C THR A 31 7.33 5.25 -13.68
N ARG A 32 7.60 6.09 -12.69
CA ARG A 32 7.47 7.55 -12.77
C ARG A 32 8.79 8.30 -12.56
N GLY A 33 9.86 7.59 -12.20
CA GLY A 33 11.17 8.18 -11.94
C GLY A 33 11.26 8.86 -10.57
N ASN A 34 12.21 9.77 -10.46
CA ASN A 34 12.49 10.46 -9.20
C ASN A 34 11.27 11.22 -8.66
N PRO A 35 10.96 11.04 -7.35
CA PRO A 35 9.81 11.68 -6.69
C PRO A 35 9.79 13.21 -6.78
N LEU A 36 10.94 13.85 -6.72
CA LEU A 36 11.11 15.31 -6.83
C LEU A 36 11.31 15.78 -8.27
N GLY A 37 11.25 14.86 -9.25
CA GLY A 37 11.30 15.20 -10.67
C GLY A 37 9.96 15.72 -11.20
N ALA A 38 9.94 16.18 -12.45
CA ALA A 38 8.76 16.74 -13.11
C ALA A 38 7.53 15.80 -13.05
N MET A 39 7.75 14.49 -13.27
CA MET A 39 6.69 13.48 -13.22
C MET A 39 6.19 13.22 -11.78
N GLY A 40 7.04 13.42 -10.77
CA GLY A 40 6.66 13.37 -9.36
C GLY A 40 5.66 14.49 -9.04
N PHE A 41 5.92 15.70 -9.48
CA PHE A 41 5.02 16.86 -9.29
C PHE A 41 3.67 16.69 -9.96
N LEU A 42 3.55 15.99 -11.08
CA LEU A 42 2.26 15.73 -11.73
C LEU A 42 1.31 14.92 -10.84
N SER A 43 1.82 14.23 -9.82
CA SER A 43 0.97 13.51 -8.87
C SER A 43 0.11 14.42 -7.99
N TYR A 44 0.55 15.65 -7.74
CA TYR A 44 -0.22 16.62 -6.96
C TYR A 44 -1.51 17.08 -7.67
N PHE A 45 -1.56 16.96 -8.98
CA PHE A 45 -2.74 17.33 -9.79
C PHE A 45 -3.75 16.20 -9.98
N ASN A 46 -3.50 15.01 -9.43
CA ASN A 46 -4.42 13.89 -9.55
C ASN A 46 -5.52 13.96 -8.46
N PRO A 47 -6.79 14.23 -8.82
CA PRO A 47 -7.87 14.40 -7.84
C PRO A 47 -8.24 13.12 -7.07
N ALA A 48 -7.81 11.95 -7.56
CA ALA A 48 -8.02 10.67 -6.87
C ALA A 48 -7.02 10.43 -5.73
N ARG A 49 -6.06 11.35 -5.51
CA ARG A 49 -4.99 11.20 -4.52
C ARG A 49 -4.87 12.42 -3.65
N HIS A 50 -4.59 12.17 -2.39
CA HIS A 50 -4.08 13.17 -1.47
C HIS A 50 -2.56 13.06 -1.44
N VAL A 51 -1.87 14.17 -1.65
CA VAL A 51 -0.41 14.26 -1.61
C VAL A 51 -0.04 15.35 -0.63
N TYR A 52 0.83 15.03 0.31
CA TYR A 52 1.34 15.99 1.27
C TYR A 52 2.85 15.85 1.34
N SER A 53 3.52 17.00 1.39
CA SER A 53 4.95 17.07 1.65
C SER A 53 5.21 18.06 2.76
N ALA A 54 6.18 17.73 3.59
CA ALA A 54 6.61 18.56 4.71
C ALA A 54 8.11 18.81 4.67
N VAL A 55 8.48 19.93 5.25
CA VAL A 55 9.86 20.35 5.48
C VAL A 55 10.10 20.39 6.97
N ALA A 56 11.15 19.73 7.40
CA ALA A 56 11.70 19.88 8.74
C ALA A 56 12.91 20.83 8.64
N ASP A 57 12.71 22.05 9.13
CA ASP A 57 13.74 23.08 9.08
C ASP A 57 14.67 22.94 10.30
N GLY A 58 15.83 22.31 10.08
CA GLY A 58 16.89 22.14 11.06
C GLY A 58 17.90 23.27 10.97
N ASN A 59 18.73 23.42 12.02
CA ASN A 59 19.76 24.46 12.06
C ASN A 59 20.86 24.30 10.99
N GLU A 60 21.02 23.09 10.45
CA GLU A 60 22.10 22.78 9.53
C GLU A 60 21.58 22.36 8.14
N ILE A 61 20.54 21.53 8.08
CA ILE A 61 20.02 20.97 6.83
C ILE A 61 18.50 20.85 6.92
N ALA A 62 17.80 21.26 5.85
CA ALA A 62 16.39 21.03 5.70
C ALA A 62 16.14 19.57 5.25
N LEU A 63 15.27 18.85 5.96
CA LEU A 63 14.78 17.54 5.55
C LEU A 63 13.42 17.68 4.86
N LEU A 64 13.25 16.99 3.76
CA LEU A 64 12.00 16.94 3.02
C LEU A 64 11.42 15.52 3.07
N GLY A 65 10.11 15.42 3.16
CA GLY A 65 9.43 14.14 3.06
C GLY A 65 8.06 14.28 2.43
N GLY A 66 7.57 13.19 1.83
CA GLY A 66 6.26 13.16 1.21
C GLY A 66 5.49 11.89 1.46
N VAL A 67 4.16 12.01 1.57
CA VAL A 67 3.22 10.90 1.74
C VAL A 67 2.10 11.03 0.71
N ILE A 68 1.63 9.90 0.20
CA ILE A 68 0.54 9.82 -0.76
C ILE A 68 -0.51 8.85 -0.23
N HIS A 69 -1.77 9.25 -0.33
CA HIS A 69 -2.93 8.42 -0.03
C HIS A 69 -3.87 8.42 -1.23
N THR A 70 -4.24 7.25 -1.72
CA THR A 70 -5.28 7.12 -2.75
C THR A 70 -6.64 7.08 -2.06
N ARG A 71 -7.61 7.84 -2.56
CA ARG A 71 -8.96 7.83 -2.01
C ARG A 71 -9.53 6.41 -2.02
N ASN A 72 -10.23 6.05 -0.95
CA ASN A 72 -10.82 4.73 -0.69
C ASN A 72 -9.82 3.61 -0.35
N GLU A 73 -8.52 3.86 -0.31
CA GLU A 73 -7.58 2.93 0.27
C GLU A 73 -7.49 3.13 1.79
N ASN A 74 -7.27 2.06 2.54
CA ASN A 74 -7.10 2.12 3.99
C ASN A 74 -5.64 2.35 4.41
N PHE A 75 -4.74 2.54 3.46
CA PHE A 75 -3.32 2.81 3.68
C PHE A 75 -2.83 4.01 2.87
N ALA A 76 -1.79 4.65 3.37
CA ALA A 76 -0.99 5.63 2.65
C ALA A 76 0.41 5.07 2.41
N LYS A 77 1.16 5.66 1.49
CA LYS A 77 2.55 5.29 1.22
C LYS A 77 3.46 6.48 1.47
N LEU A 78 4.54 6.27 2.21
CA LEU A 78 5.65 7.22 2.16
C LEU A 78 6.16 7.25 0.71
N HIS A 79 6.26 8.47 0.18
CA HIS A 79 6.63 8.66 -1.21
C HIS A 79 8.13 8.86 -1.38
N TYR A 80 8.69 9.75 -0.56
CA TYR A 80 10.12 10.04 -0.57
C TYR A 80 10.61 10.65 0.73
N ILE A 81 11.91 10.60 0.91
CA ILE A 81 12.69 11.36 1.89
C ILE A 81 13.88 11.98 1.16
N ALA A 82 14.22 13.22 1.47
CA ALA A 82 15.36 13.93 0.91
C ALA A 82 15.99 14.87 1.96
N PRO A 83 17.30 15.10 1.92
CA PRO A 83 18.26 14.43 1.06
C PRO A 83 18.56 12.99 1.49
N SER A 84 18.85 12.09 0.54
CA SER A 84 19.18 10.70 0.83
C SER A 84 20.53 10.52 1.51
N SER A 85 21.37 11.55 1.48
CA SER A 85 22.65 11.62 2.18
C SER A 85 22.55 11.84 3.68
N HIS A 86 21.35 12.10 4.25
CA HIS A 86 21.13 12.42 5.66
C HIS A 86 19.98 11.60 6.26
N LEU A 87 19.89 10.34 5.93
CA LEU A 87 18.85 9.42 6.41
C LEU A 87 19.02 9.01 7.88
N ASP A 88 20.19 9.25 8.47
CA ASP A 88 20.50 9.04 9.89
C ASP A 88 20.19 10.26 10.77
N HIS A 89 19.74 11.38 10.17
CA HIS A 89 19.48 12.62 10.88
C HIS A 89 18.49 12.41 12.04
N PRO A 90 18.76 12.93 13.25
CA PRO A 90 17.96 12.68 14.45
C PRO A 90 16.51 13.20 14.36
N GLU A 91 16.26 14.14 13.48
CA GLU A 91 14.94 14.74 13.27
C GLU A 91 14.07 14.01 12.23
N LEU A 92 14.65 13.06 11.49
CA LEU A 92 13.91 12.30 10.48
C LEU A 92 12.70 11.52 11.06
N PRO A 93 12.78 10.89 12.25
CA PRO A 93 11.62 10.26 12.86
C PRO A 93 10.46 11.23 13.11
N ALA A 94 10.74 12.47 13.52
CA ALA A 94 9.71 13.47 13.75
C ALA A 94 9.04 13.93 12.44
N LEU A 95 9.80 14.07 11.36
CA LEU A 95 9.26 14.34 10.03
C LEU A 95 8.33 13.21 9.58
N ILE A 96 8.76 11.95 9.72
CA ILE A 96 7.95 10.77 9.36
C ILE A 96 6.68 10.71 10.22
N GLU A 97 6.75 11.09 11.50
CA GLU A 97 5.58 11.16 12.38
C GLU A 97 4.56 12.20 11.88
N ASN A 98 5.02 13.38 11.47
CA ASN A 98 4.17 14.43 10.89
C ASN A 98 3.47 13.93 9.60
N LEU A 99 4.21 13.28 8.69
CA LEU A 99 3.65 12.68 7.48
C LEU A 99 2.61 11.59 7.80
N SER A 100 2.88 10.80 8.83
CA SER A 100 1.97 9.74 9.29
C SER A 100 0.70 10.31 9.91
N ALA A 101 0.80 11.40 10.68
CA ALA A 101 -0.35 12.11 11.24
C ALA A 101 -1.25 12.66 10.12
N GLN A 102 -0.67 13.24 9.07
CA GLN A 102 -1.43 13.70 7.91
C GLN A 102 -2.14 12.57 7.17
N ALA A 103 -1.49 11.42 7.02
CA ALA A 103 -2.11 10.23 6.44
C ALA A 103 -3.30 9.74 7.27
N CYS A 104 -3.19 9.79 8.60
CA CYS A 104 -4.27 9.46 9.53
C CYS A 104 -5.47 10.39 9.38
N GLU A 105 -5.26 11.69 9.19
CA GLU A 105 -6.32 12.68 8.93
C GLU A 105 -7.10 12.35 7.65
N TRP A 106 -6.48 11.80 6.64
CA TRP A 106 -7.12 11.34 5.41
C TRP A 106 -7.87 10.02 5.56
N GLY A 107 -7.76 9.36 6.72
CA GLY A 107 -8.44 8.12 7.03
C GLY A 107 -7.61 6.87 6.78
N ALA A 108 -6.33 6.97 6.51
CA ALA A 108 -5.45 5.81 6.45
C ALA A 108 -5.29 5.16 7.83
N PHE A 109 -5.29 3.84 7.88
CA PHE A 109 -4.99 3.05 9.09
C PHE A 109 -3.53 2.60 9.14
N HIS A 110 -2.85 2.67 8.00
CA HIS A 110 -1.47 2.22 7.84
C HIS A 110 -0.69 3.19 6.96
N VAL A 111 0.60 3.34 7.26
CA VAL A 111 1.56 3.95 6.33
C VAL A 111 2.55 2.89 5.91
N LEU A 112 2.73 2.72 4.62
CA LEU A 112 3.64 1.76 4.02
C LEU A 112 4.90 2.44 3.52
N ALA A 113 6.03 1.73 3.55
CA ALA A 113 7.29 2.15 2.97
C ALA A 113 8.05 0.93 2.44
N GLU A 114 8.76 1.12 1.35
CA GLU A 114 9.63 0.10 0.75
C GLU A 114 11.05 0.64 0.73
N VAL A 115 11.99 -0.12 1.28
CA VAL A 115 13.37 0.33 1.45
C VAL A 115 14.35 -0.82 1.28
N ASP A 116 15.49 -0.58 0.67
CA ASP A 116 16.55 -1.58 0.57
C ASP A 116 17.04 -1.97 1.96
N GLU A 117 17.26 -3.27 2.18
CA GLU A 117 17.69 -3.82 3.48
C GLU A 117 19.00 -3.19 3.98
N THR A 118 19.85 -2.78 3.06
CA THR A 118 21.16 -2.18 3.35
C THR A 118 21.15 -0.65 3.43
N SER A 119 19.99 -0.02 3.19
CA SER A 119 19.86 1.45 3.20
C SER A 119 19.86 2.00 4.64
N ASP A 120 20.49 3.14 4.85
CA ASP A 120 20.45 3.89 6.12
C ASP A 120 19.03 4.36 6.50
N ALA A 121 18.11 4.40 5.53
CA ALA A 121 16.70 4.64 5.79
C ALA A 121 16.03 3.52 6.59
N PHE A 122 16.49 2.27 6.47
CA PHE A 122 15.89 1.14 7.16
C PHE A 122 15.90 1.30 8.69
N PRO A 123 17.05 1.54 9.37
CA PRO A 123 17.07 1.79 10.82
C PRO A 123 16.28 3.04 11.21
N SER A 124 16.25 4.08 10.38
CA SER A 124 15.53 5.32 10.67
C SER A 124 14.00 5.13 10.60
N LEU A 125 13.51 4.36 9.65
CA LEU A 125 12.09 3.94 9.60
C LEU A 125 11.72 3.08 10.81
N ARG A 126 12.62 2.18 11.25
CA ARG A 126 12.41 1.39 12.47
C ARG A 126 12.27 2.28 13.71
N LYS A 127 13.13 3.30 13.86
CA LYS A 127 13.04 4.29 14.95
C LYS A 127 11.75 5.09 14.89
N ALA A 128 11.22 5.35 13.69
CA ALA A 128 9.93 6.01 13.48
C ALA A 128 8.71 5.09 13.67
N GLY A 129 8.89 3.86 14.16
CA GLY A 129 7.81 2.93 14.49
C GLY A 129 7.32 2.05 13.36
N PHE A 130 8.07 1.93 12.26
CA PHE A 130 7.77 0.98 11.20
C PHE A 130 8.24 -0.43 11.56
N SER A 131 7.45 -1.43 11.20
CA SER A 131 7.77 -2.85 11.31
C SER A 131 7.82 -3.49 9.93
N VAL A 132 8.76 -4.41 9.73
CA VAL A 132 8.81 -5.22 8.49
C VAL A 132 7.67 -6.24 8.54
N TYR A 133 6.83 -6.28 7.51
CA TYR A 133 5.77 -7.28 7.39
C TYR A 133 5.98 -8.24 6.23
N ALA A 134 6.77 -7.86 5.24
CA ALA A 134 7.16 -8.70 4.11
C ALA A 134 8.53 -8.26 3.56
N TRP A 135 9.10 -9.08 2.72
CA TRP A 135 10.25 -8.74 1.89
C TRP A 135 9.84 -8.82 0.44
N GLN A 136 10.53 -8.05 -0.40
CA GLN A 136 10.34 -8.11 -1.86
C GLN A 136 11.65 -8.01 -2.58
N ARG A 137 11.62 -8.40 -3.87
CA ARG A 137 12.69 -8.14 -4.81
C ARG A 137 12.10 -7.72 -6.15
N MET A 138 12.67 -6.69 -6.74
CA MET A 138 12.35 -6.27 -8.10
C MET A 138 13.26 -7.01 -9.06
N TRP A 139 12.67 -7.65 -10.06
CA TRP A 139 13.37 -8.40 -11.09
C TRP A 139 13.24 -7.66 -12.42
N ASP A 140 14.36 -7.34 -13.07
CA ASP A 140 14.34 -6.85 -14.45
C ASP A 140 14.08 -8.03 -15.39
N VAL A 141 12.91 -7.99 -16.00
CA VAL A 141 12.42 -9.03 -16.93
C VAL A 141 12.37 -8.53 -18.39
N SER A 142 13.00 -7.38 -18.68
CA SER A 142 12.95 -6.74 -20.01
C SER A 142 13.51 -7.63 -21.12
N ASN A 143 14.50 -8.46 -20.80
CA ASN A 143 15.24 -9.26 -21.76
C ASN A 143 15.07 -10.78 -21.56
N ILE A 144 14.03 -11.20 -20.83
CA ILE A 144 13.81 -12.64 -20.63
C ILE A 144 13.50 -13.32 -21.97
N THR A 145 14.12 -14.47 -22.15
CA THR A 145 13.90 -15.31 -23.33
C THR A 145 13.00 -16.48 -22.96
N GLY A 146 11.96 -16.71 -23.75
CA GLY A 146 11.06 -17.85 -23.56
C GLY A 146 10.46 -18.25 -24.89
N THR A 147 10.33 -19.56 -25.12
CA THR A 147 9.57 -20.07 -26.25
C THR A 147 8.11 -19.72 -26.03
N ALA A 148 7.46 -19.17 -27.05
CA ALA A 148 6.03 -18.89 -27.06
C ALA A 148 5.24 -20.20 -26.84
N SER A 149 5.03 -20.54 -25.58
CA SER A 149 4.07 -21.55 -25.19
C SER A 149 2.71 -20.87 -25.21
N GLY A 150 1.73 -21.43 -25.92
CA GLY A 150 0.42 -20.83 -26.19
C GLY A 150 -0.46 -20.58 -24.97
N ALA A 151 0.08 -19.93 -23.95
CA ALA A 151 -0.67 -19.48 -22.79
C ALA A 151 -1.44 -18.22 -23.17
N ASP A 152 -2.76 -18.34 -23.24
CA ASP A 152 -3.65 -17.21 -23.51
C ASP A 152 -3.82 -16.37 -22.25
N TRP A 153 -3.22 -15.19 -22.24
CA TRP A 153 -3.48 -14.19 -21.24
C TRP A 153 -4.69 -13.34 -21.63
N THR A 154 -5.66 -13.25 -20.75
CA THR A 154 -6.84 -12.43 -20.94
C THR A 154 -6.90 -11.30 -19.94
N ARG A 155 -7.40 -10.13 -20.36
CA ARG A 155 -7.58 -9.01 -19.46
C ARG A 155 -8.67 -9.32 -18.44
N VAL A 156 -8.40 -9.04 -17.17
CA VAL A 156 -9.37 -9.20 -16.08
C VAL A 156 -10.57 -8.28 -16.32
N LYS A 157 -11.78 -8.84 -16.20
CA LYS A 157 -13.06 -8.13 -16.24
C LYS A 157 -13.75 -8.28 -14.89
N SER A 158 -14.79 -7.48 -14.60
CA SER A 158 -15.52 -7.54 -13.34
C SER A 158 -16.03 -8.94 -12.98
N ILE A 159 -16.42 -9.75 -13.97
CA ILE A 159 -16.85 -11.13 -13.75
C ILE A 159 -15.74 -12.05 -13.21
N HIS A 160 -14.48 -11.70 -13.43
CA HIS A 160 -13.31 -12.48 -12.97
C HIS A 160 -12.86 -12.10 -11.57
N LEU A 161 -13.34 -10.96 -11.02
CA LEU A 161 -12.90 -10.45 -9.71
C LEU A 161 -13.03 -11.48 -8.57
N PRO A 162 -14.16 -12.21 -8.42
CA PRO A 162 -14.29 -13.19 -7.34
C PRO A 162 -13.20 -14.27 -7.39
N ALA A 163 -12.84 -14.70 -8.62
CA ALA A 163 -11.80 -15.71 -8.81
C ALA A 163 -10.39 -15.16 -8.51
N VAL A 164 -10.10 -13.90 -8.86
CA VAL A 164 -8.85 -13.23 -8.51
C VAL A 164 -8.77 -13.01 -7.00
N GLN A 165 -9.87 -12.64 -6.35
CA GLN A 165 -9.94 -12.49 -4.90
C GLN A 165 -9.74 -13.83 -4.17
N SER A 166 -10.31 -14.93 -4.71
CA SER A 166 -10.07 -16.27 -4.16
C SER A 166 -8.59 -16.67 -4.29
N LEU A 167 -7.97 -16.40 -5.45
CA LEU A 167 -6.55 -16.63 -5.65
C LEU A 167 -5.70 -15.80 -4.66
N TYR A 168 -6.05 -14.53 -4.48
CA TYR A 168 -5.40 -13.65 -3.51
C TYR A 168 -5.46 -14.24 -2.09
N GLN A 169 -6.63 -14.70 -1.64
CA GLN A 169 -6.81 -15.29 -0.31
C GLN A 169 -5.99 -16.57 -0.10
N GLN A 170 -5.70 -17.31 -1.17
CA GLN A 170 -4.87 -18.52 -1.11
C GLN A 170 -3.38 -18.22 -1.04
N ILE A 171 -2.93 -17.11 -1.63
CA ILE A 171 -1.51 -16.78 -1.77
C ILE A 171 -1.04 -15.83 -0.67
N VAL A 172 -1.81 -14.77 -0.39
CA VAL A 172 -1.41 -13.75 0.58
C VAL A 172 -1.73 -14.23 1.99
N PRO A 173 -0.73 -14.31 2.89
CA PRO A 173 -0.96 -14.74 4.25
C PRO A 173 -2.06 -13.92 4.95
N PRO A 174 -2.96 -14.55 5.73
CA PRO A 174 -4.10 -13.86 6.35
C PRO A 174 -3.72 -12.64 7.20
N LEU A 175 -2.56 -12.69 7.86
CA LEU A 175 -2.05 -11.56 8.67
C LEU A 175 -1.66 -10.35 7.84
N LEU A 176 -1.38 -10.52 6.54
CA LEU A 176 -1.00 -9.44 5.62
C LEU A 176 -2.19 -8.85 4.87
N GLN A 177 -3.30 -9.57 4.77
CA GLN A 177 -4.48 -9.14 4.02
C GLN A 177 -5.07 -7.80 4.49
N PRO A 178 -5.06 -7.43 5.78
CA PRO A 178 -5.50 -6.10 6.19
C PRO A 178 -4.56 -4.96 5.73
N ILE A 179 -3.29 -5.28 5.49
CA ILE A 179 -2.26 -4.30 5.08
C ILE A 179 -2.19 -4.20 3.54
N GLU A 180 -2.28 -5.34 2.87
CA GLU A 180 -2.31 -5.45 1.41
C GLU A 180 -3.69 -5.99 0.99
N PRO A 181 -4.73 -5.16 0.83
CA PRO A 181 -6.08 -5.63 0.55
C PRO A 181 -6.19 -6.28 -0.84
N ALA A 182 -7.16 -7.17 -0.97
CA ALA A 182 -7.46 -7.83 -2.24
C ALA A 182 -7.83 -6.80 -3.33
N PRO A 183 -7.53 -7.08 -4.61
CA PRO A 183 -7.93 -6.20 -5.70
C PRO A 183 -9.45 -6.00 -5.74
N GLU A 184 -9.89 -4.75 -5.67
CA GLU A 184 -11.32 -4.38 -5.77
C GLU A 184 -11.74 -4.05 -7.22
N ASN A 185 -10.78 -3.68 -8.04
CA ASN A 185 -11.03 -3.29 -9.42
C ASN A 185 -10.45 -4.31 -10.40
N PRO A 186 -11.10 -4.51 -11.57
CA PRO A 186 -10.62 -5.43 -12.60
C PRO A 186 -9.38 -4.83 -13.30
N ASN A 187 -8.24 -4.95 -12.65
CA ASN A 187 -6.96 -4.51 -13.20
C ASN A 187 -6.03 -5.71 -13.37
N GLY A 188 -5.34 -5.78 -14.52
CA GLY A 188 -4.37 -6.82 -14.78
C GLY A 188 -4.84 -7.87 -15.79
N TRP A 189 -4.10 -8.97 -15.79
CA TRP A 189 -4.24 -10.07 -16.73
C TRP A 189 -4.28 -11.40 -15.98
N MET A 190 -5.01 -12.35 -16.51
CA MET A 190 -5.11 -13.70 -15.96
C MET A 190 -4.84 -14.74 -17.03
N CYS A 191 -4.26 -15.86 -16.64
CA CYS A 191 -4.12 -17.01 -17.53
C CYS A 191 -5.36 -17.90 -17.46
N ASN A 192 -5.82 -18.40 -18.60
CA ASN A 192 -7.11 -19.11 -18.76
C ASN A 192 -7.19 -20.48 -18.06
N GLU A 193 -6.11 -21.02 -17.54
CA GLU A 193 -6.11 -22.30 -16.82
C GLU A 193 -6.63 -22.14 -15.37
N GLY A 194 -7.93 -21.91 -15.20
CA GLY A 194 -8.60 -21.96 -13.90
C GLY A 194 -8.15 -20.93 -12.88
N VAL A 195 -7.79 -19.71 -13.31
CA VAL A 195 -7.37 -18.58 -12.43
C VAL A 195 -6.29 -18.93 -11.41
N LYS A 196 -5.29 -19.70 -11.83
CA LYS A 196 -4.08 -19.95 -11.01
C LYS A 196 -3.00 -18.89 -11.18
N CYS A 197 -3.11 -18.02 -12.18
CA CYS A 197 -2.16 -16.96 -12.46
C CYS A 197 -2.91 -15.65 -12.74
N HIS A 198 -2.52 -14.61 -12.00
CA HIS A 198 -2.93 -13.23 -12.21
C HIS A 198 -1.70 -12.31 -12.14
N VAL A 199 -1.66 -11.28 -12.97
CA VAL A 199 -0.61 -10.26 -12.95
C VAL A 199 -1.24 -8.89 -13.04
N SER A 200 -1.04 -8.07 -12.01
CA SER A 200 -1.37 -6.65 -12.05
C SER A 200 -0.28 -5.88 -12.79
N VAL A 201 -0.67 -4.87 -13.58
CA VAL A 201 0.24 -4.07 -14.40
C VAL A 201 0.16 -2.61 -13.99
N THR A 202 1.27 -2.06 -13.51
CA THR A 202 1.44 -0.63 -13.27
C THR A 202 2.37 -0.06 -14.33
N SER A 203 1.85 0.81 -15.20
CA SER A 203 2.61 1.40 -16.29
C SER A 203 2.83 2.89 -16.07
N GLY A 204 4.01 3.37 -16.44
CA GLY A 204 4.40 4.78 -16.40
C GLY A 204 5.35 5.14 -17.54
N VAL A 205 5.82 6.37 -17.55
CA VAL A 205 6.70 6.88 -18.62
C VAL A 205 8.05 6.17 -18.63
N TYR A 206 8.57 5.82 -17.45
CA TYR A 206 9.92 5.26 -17.30
C TYR A 206 9.98 3.74 -17.25
N GLY A 207 8.86 3.06 -17.01
CA GLY A 207 8.86 1.61 -16.92
C GLY A 207 7.47 1.01 -16.70
N ILE A 208 7.46 -0.31 -16.64
CA ILE A 208 6.27 -1.14 -16.35
C ILE A 208 6.63 -2.04 -15.17
N VAL A 209 5.79 -2.06 -14.15
CA VAL A 209 5.93 -2.96 -13.00
C VAL A 209 4.78 -3.96 -13.02
N LEU A 210 5.15 -5.23 -12.94
CA LEU A 210 4.28 -6.38 -12.87
C LEU A 210 4.24 -6.89 -11.43
N THR A 211 3.04 -7.07 -10.88
CA THR A 211 2.85 -7.68 -9.56
C THR A 211 2.09 -8.98 -9.75
N PRO A 212 2.77 -10.14 -9.68
CA PRO A 212 2.16 -11.44 -9.88
C PRO A 212 1.40 -11.90 -8.63
N LEU A 213 0.32 -12.64 -8.85
CA LEU A 213 -0.32 -13.55 -7.91
C LEU A 213 -0.42 -14.91 -8.62
N ILE A 214 0.48 -15.82 -8.29
CA ILE A 214 0.60 -17.10 -8.96
C ILE A 214 0.52 -18.21 -7.92
N HIS A 215 -0.42 -19.14 -8.12
CA HIS A 215 -0.59 -20.28 -7.24
C HIS A 215 0.59 -21.25 -7.39
N PRO A 216 1.15 -21.82 -6.30
CA PRO A 216 2.28 -22.77 -6.39
C PRO A 216 2.01 -24.01 -7.27
N GLU A 217 0.74 -24.42 -7.40
CA GLU A 217 0.34 -25.51 -8.30
C GLU A 217 0.16 -25.08 -9.77
N ALA A 218 0.45 -23.83 -10.12
CA ALA A 218 0.40 -23.42 -11.52
C ALA A 218 1.51 -24.11 -12.31
N THR A 219 1.16 -24.63 -13.48
CA THR A 219 2.11 -25.35 -14.35
C THR A 219 2.74 -24.40 -15.35
N HIS A 220 3.97 -24.69 -15.80
CA HIS A 220 4.66 -23.93 -16.85
C HIS A 220 4.74 -22.42 -16.61
N VAL A 221 5.01 -22.02 -15.34
CA VAL A 221 4.99 -20.62 -14.92
C VAL A 221 6.01 -19.78 -15.68
N GLY A 222 7.25 -20.27 -15.84
CA GLY A 222 8.29 -19.56 -16.57
C GLY A 222 7.89 -19.23 -18.02
N PRO A 223 7.53 -20.24 -18.86
CA PRO A 223 7.04 -20.00 -20.22
C PRO A 223 5.81 -19.07 -20.29
N LYS A 224 4.88 -19.17 -19.33
CA LYS A 224 3.70 -18.28 -19.25
C LYS A 224 4.11 -16.84 -18.99
N LEU A 225 4.99 -16.60 -18.02
CA LEU A 225 5.50 -15.25 -17.71
C LEU A 225 6.28 -14.67 -18.88
N ALA A 226 7.16 -15.45 -19.51
CA ALA A 226 7.90 -15.01 -20.69
C ALA A 226 6.98 -14.61 -21.84
N ASN A 227 5.94 -15.42 -22.12
CA ASN A 227 4.93 -15.09 -23.12
C ASN A 227 4.21 -13.79 -22.75
N PHE A 228 3.79 -13.63 -21.50
CA PHE A 228 3.12 -12.41 -21.04
C PHE A 228 3.99 -11.17 -21.25
N VAL A 229 5.22 -11.21 -20.76
CA VAL A 229 6.17 -10.11 -20.89
C VAL A 229 6.38 -9.76 -22.37
N ASN A 230 6.57 -10.76 -23.24
CA ASN A 230 6.76 -10.55 -24.68
C ASN A 230 5.50 -10.01 -25.39
N SER A 231 4.30 -10.25 -24.83
CA SER A 231 3.03 -9.75 -25.38
C SER A 231 2.73 -8.28 -25.04
N LEU A 232 3.45 -7.68 -24.08
CA LEU A 232 3.28 -6.29 -23.76
C LEU A 232 3.80 -5.41 -24.91
N GLN A 233 2.92 -4.62 -25.53
CA GLN A 233 3.19 -3.91 -26.78
C GLN A 233 4.31 -2.88 -26.69
N ASP A 234 4.59 -2.34 -25.50
CA ASP A 234 5.52 -1.24 -25.28
C ASP A 234 6.88 -1.64 -24.70
N ILE A 235 7.17 -2.94 -24.60
CA ILE A 235 8.41 -3.46 -23.99
C ILE A 235 9.67 -2.88 -24.63
N ARG A 236 9.68 -2.71 -25.97
CA ARG A 236 10.89 -2.30 -26.69
C ARG A 236 11.39 -0.91 -26.33
N THR A 237 10.57 -0.10 -25.66
CA THR A 237 10.88 1.29 -25.33
C THR A 237 11.04 1.53 -23.82
N ARG A 238 10.53 0.64 -22.97
CA ARG A 238 10.54 0.83 -21.52
C ARG A 238 10.93 -0.47 -20.81
N PRO A 239 11.75 -0.39 -19.75
CA PRO A 239 12.09 -1.54 -18.94
C PRO A 239 10.83 -2.12 -18.24
N VAL A 240 10.83 -3.44 -18.10
CA VAL A 240 9.76 -4.19 -17.43
C VAL A 240 10.33 -4.86 -16.19
N TYR A 241 9.69 -4.61 -15.07
CA TYR A 241 10.08 -5.16 -13.77
C TYR A 241 8.98 -6.06 -13.24
N LEU A 242 9.36 -7.13 -12.53
CA LEU A 242 8.44 -8.01 -11.83
C LEU A 242 8.74 -7.97 -10.35
N CYS A 243 7.74 -7.63 -9.54
CA CYS A 243 7.84 -7.55 -8.08
C CYS A 243 7.53 -8.93 -7.46
N VAL A 244 8.51 -9.56 -6.84
CA VAL A 244 8.33 -10.83 -6.12
C VAL A 244 8.29 -10.55 -4.63
N ARG A 245 7.15 -10.85 -3.98
CA ARG A 245 6.98 -10.81 -2.52
C ARG A 245 7.52 -12.09 -1.88
N SER A 246 8.00 -12.02 -0.65
CA SER A 246 8.59 -13.15 0.06
C SER A 246 7.68 -14.37 0.18
N TYR A 247 6.36 -14.17 0.24
CA TYR A 247 5.39 -15.28 0.25
C TYR A 247 5.21 -15.96 -1.12
N GLN A 248 5.85 -15.44 -2.17
CA GLN A 248 5.98 -16.04 -3.50
C GLN A 248 7.45 -16.20 -3.91
N ALA A 249 8.39 -16.28 -2.97
CA ALA A 249 9.83 -16.37 -3.25
C ALA A 249 10.20 -17.58 -4.14
N TRP A 250 9.34 -18.60 -4.22
CA TRP A 250 9.49 -19.72 -5.14
C TRP A 250 9.50 -19.32 -6.62
N LEU A 251 9.06 -18.10 -6.97
CA LEU A 251 9.18 -17.54 -8.33
C LEU A 251 10.60 -17.08 -8.66
N GLU A 252 11.45 -16.79 -7.66
CA GLU A 252 12.78 -16.25 -7.89
C GLU A 252 13.66 -17.20 -8.74
N PRO A 253 13.77 -18.50 -8.43
CA PRO A 253 14.50 -19.44 -9.30
C PRO A 253 13.94 -19.55 -10.72
N VAL A 254 12.60 -19.45 -10.87
CA VAL A 254 11.97 -19.48 -12.19
C VAL A 254 12.38 -18.27 -13.02
N LEU A 255 12.53 -17.09 -12.38
CA LEU A 255 12.99 -15.88 -13.07
C LEU A 255 14.47 -15.93 -13.40
N GLU A 256 15.31 -16.50 -12.52
CA GLU A 256 16.72 -16.76 -12.78
C GLU A 256 16.91 -17.66 -14.00
N ASP A 257 16.15 -18.75 -14.10
CA ASP A 257 16.16 -19.67 -15.25
C ASP A 257 15.75 -18.99 -16.56
N LEU A 258 14.92 -17.94 -16.50
CA LEU A 258 14.54 -17.12 -17.66
C LEU A 258 15.60 -16.06 -18.02
N GLY A 259 16.67 -15.92 -17.24
CA GLY A 259 17.70 -14.91 -17.43
C GLY A 259 17.35 -13.53 -16.88
N ALA A 260 16.37 -13.44 -15.98
CA ALA A 260 16.05 -12.17 -15.32
C ALA A 260 17.10 -11.79 -14.28
N HIS A 261 17.24 -10.48 -14.02
CA HIS A 261 18.19 -9.96 -13.04
C HIS A 261 17.46 -9.38 -11.83
N GLY A 262 17.70 -9.99 -10.65
CA GLY A 262 17.14 -9.53 -9.37
C GLY A 262 17.92 -8.33 -8.82
N ALA A 263 17.19 -7.26 -8.45
CA ALA A 263 17.74 -6.15 -7.69
C ALA A 263 17.99 -6.55 -6.22
N GLN A 264 18.46 -5.62 -5.40
CA GLN A 264 18.62 -5.85 -3.97
C GLN A 264 17.28 -6.17 -3.30
N ARG A 265 17.36 -6.94 -2.22
CA ARG A 265 16.21 -7.26 -1.38
C ARG A 265 15.74 -6.03 -0.64
N GLN A 266 14.42 -5.79 -0.64
CA GLN A 266 13.80 -4.66 0.01
C GLN A 266 12.91 -5.12 1.15
N ALA A 267 12.96 -4.40 2.26
CA ALA A 267 11.99 -4.51 3.32
C ALA A 267 10.71 -3.77 2.93
N VAL A 268 9.58 -4.46 3.06
CA VAL A 268 8.26 -3.85 2.96
C VAL A 268 7.76 -3.61 4.39
N MET A 269 7.62 -2.34 4.72
CA MET A 269 7.40 -1.92 6.10
C MET A 269 6.05 -1.26 6.28
N VAL A 270 5.48 -1.42 7.47
CA VAL A 270 4.20 -0.84 7.87
C VAL A 270 4.33 -0.11 9.19
N LYS A 271 3.71 1.05 9.28
CA LYS A 271 3.40 1.74 10.53
C LYS A 271 1.89 1.75 10.71
N HIS A 272 1.42 1.13 11.80
CA HIS A 272 0.02 1.17 12.17
C HIS A 272 -0.32 2.51 12.82
N LEU A 273 -1.41 3.13 12.39
CA LEU A 273 -1.88 4.40 12.89
C LEU A 273 -3.02 4.17 13.88
N ALA A 274 -2.87 4.71 15.11
CA ALA A 274 -3.95 4.71 16.08
C ALA A 274 -4.89 5.89 15.79
N ARG A 275 -6.11 5.63 15.32
CA ARG A 275 -7.14 6.63 15.20
C ARG A 275 -7.88 6.77 16.51
N LEU A 276 -7.71 7.88 17.22
CA LEU A 276 -8.59 8.28 18.29
C LEU A 276 -9.95 8.63 17.64
N LEU A 277 -10.90 7.70 17.68
CA LEU A 277 -12.29 8.02 17.40
C LEU A 277 -12.74 9.00 18.50
N LYS A 278 -12.75 10.29 18.21
CA LYS A 278 -13.54 11.24 19.00
C LYS A 278 -14.99 10.83 18.81
N THR A 279 -15.47 10.00 19.71
CA THR A 279 -16.89 9.76 19.88
C THR A 279 -17.46 11.06 20.44
N GLU A 280 -17.82 11.99 19.59
CA GLU A 280 -18.79 13.02 19.93
C GLU A 280 -20.16 12.35 20.07
N GLN A 281 -20.29 11.49 21.05
CA GLN A 281 -21.58 11.28 21.69
C GLN A 281 -21.82 12.54 22.51
N ALA A 282 -22.41 13.55 21.88
CA ALA A 282 -23.29 14.45 22.58
C ALA A 282 -24.38 13.57 23.21
N VAL A 283 -24.14 13.09 24.42
CA VAL A 283 -25.18 12.66 25.32
C VAL A 283 -26.02 13.91 25.54
N ARG A 284 -27.01 14.15 24.67
CA ARG A 284 -28.18 14.93 25.02
C ARG A 284 -28.73 14.19 26.23
N ALA A 285 -28.40 14.68 27.41
CA ALA A 285 -29.13 14.37 28.63
C ALA A 285 -30.57 14.76 28.36
N THR A 286 -31.39 13.83 27.90
CA THR A 286 -32.82 13.86 28.02
C THR A 286 -33.05 13.82 29.52
N GLN A 287 -33.34 14.99 30.09
CA GLN A 287 -33.91 15.07 31.44
C GLN A 287 -35.08 14.09 31.47
N PRO A 288 -35.14 13.19 32.44
CA PRO A 288 -36.29 12.36 32.62
C PRO A 288 -37.44 13.29 33.07
N THR A 289 -38.38 13.56 32.20
CA THR A 289 -39.69 14.10 32.55
C THR A 289 -40.27 13.14 33.59
N GLY A 290 -40.41 13.61 34.81
CA GLY A 290 -40.94 12.87 35.92
C GLY A 290 -42.29 12.24 35.59
N VAL A 291 -42.30 10.94 35.37
CA VAL A 291 -43.51 10.13 35.37
C VAL A 291 -43.75 9.78 36.83
N THR A 292 -44.72 10.49 37.43
CA THR A 292 -45.28 10.15 38.73
C THR A 292 -45.98 8.78 38.61
N ILE A 293 -45.37 7.74 39.09
CA ILE A 293 -46.00 6.44 39.18
C ILE A 293 -46.95 6.49 40.39
N GLN A 294 -48.23 6.55 40.13
CA GLN A 294 -49.28 6.25 41.19
C GLN A 294 -49.21 4.76 41.50
N PRO A 295 -49.14 4.39 42.79
CA PRO A 295 -49.22 2.99 43.19
C PRO A 295 -50.66 2.47 42.97
N SER A 296 -50.77 1.43 42.16
CA SER A 296 -52.04 0.70 41.97
C SER A 296 -52.41 0.02 43.29
N ARG A 297 -53.58 0.30 43.82
CA ARG A 297 -54.21 -0.45 44.93
C ARG A 297 -54.53 -1.85 44.41
N ILE A 298 -53.96 -2.84 45.07
CA ILE A 298 -54.37 -4.25 44.90
C ILE A 298 -55.50 -4.51 45.86
N ASP A 299 -56.70 -4.75 45.33
CA ASP A 299 -57.82 -5.23 46.08
C ASP A 299 -57.62 -6.73 46.44
N PRO A 300 -57.94 -7.14 47.71
CA PRO A 300 -57.75 -8.52 48.11
C PRO A 300 -58.85 -9.39 47.48
N LEU A 301 -58.46 -10.52 46.92
CA LEU A 301 -59.31 -11.57 46.39
C LEU A 301 -60.08 -12.25 47.53
N GLU A 302 -61.43 -12.07 47.58
CA GLU A 302 -62.34 -12.88 48.43
C GLU A 302 -62.35 -14.35 47.97
N SER A 303 -61.94 -15.20 48.84
CA SER A 303 -62.05 -16.66 48.67
C SER A 303 -63.47 -17.14 48.92
N LYS A 304 -64.21 -17.48 47.89
CA LYS A 304 -65.48 -18.20 48.01
C LYS A 304 -65.25 -19.71 48.22
N THR A 305 -65.33 -20.15 49.43
CA THR A 305 -65.44 -21.56 49.80
C THR A 305 -66.79 -22.10 49.35
N ARG A 306 -66.80 -23.04 48.45
CA ARG A 306 -67.97 -23.79 48.00
C ARG A 306 -68.08 -25.06 48.91
N LYS A 307 -69.07 -25.09 49.77
CA LYS A 307 -69.48 -26.32 50.49
C LYS A 307 -70.24 -27.23 49.52
N LEU A 308 -69.79 -28.49 49.43
CA LEU A 308 -70.52 -29.64 48.88
C LEU A 308 -71.40 -30.21 49.96
N SER A 309 -72.66 -30.42 49.65
CA SER A 309 -73.57 -31.40 50.23
C SER A 309 -74.23 -32.14 49.11
#